data_52bd8a37f085455d3685bad901966e3a
#
_entry.id   52bd8a37f085455d3685bad901966e3a
#
_cell.length_a   1.000
_cell.length_b   1.000
_cell.length_c   1.000
_cell.angle_alpha   90.00
_cell.angle_beta   90.00
_cell.angle_gamma   90.00
#
_symmetry.space_group_name_H-M   'P 1'
#
loop_
_entity.id
_entity.type
_entity.pdbx_description
1 polymer ?
#
loop_
_entity_poly.entity_id
_entity_poly.type
_entity_poly.pdbx_seq_one_letter_code
_entity_poly.pdbx_strand_id
1 'polypeptide(L)'
;MSPAFQYRLRTTAPLVSVEDYRDAARRALPAMVWAYLDGGAEDERTLRANRNAFANWSLRQRVLAGHSEADLGVTIDGQRLDLPVVLAPTGLTGLAHWSGELAAAQAAERAGTRLTLSTASSYSIEEVAAGTSADHWFQLYPWGDGPFSDSMLSRARDAGYRTLVVTVDVPVQGNRTGERRTGMGHPPILTPRRIADAAIRPNWWYGLLRHQRMTMRSLTHTAGAKGAVESVGIQSRRMRPDLSWRDVAALRERWDGPFLVKGVLEPDDAVRAIDDVGATGVVVSNHGGRQLNGAIASVDALPDIAGAVGGRATVLLDSGVRTGSDVVTALALGADAVLIGRPYLYGLAVDGGAGVGAVLDILAAEIRSTLTLMGIASVAELSPQVLRRADA
;
A
#
# COMPACT_ATOMS: atom_id res chain seq x y z
N MET A 1 -41.09 3.55 11.42
CA MET A 1 -40.87 4.72 10.54
C MET A 1 -39.57 5.36 10.98
N SER A 2 -38.52 5.32 10.13
CA SER A 2 -37.31 6.09 10.39
C SER A 2 -37.62 7.58 10.33
N PRO A 3 -37.05 8.44 11.21
CA PRO A 3 -37.36 9.86 11.21
C PRO A 3 -36.92 10.46 9.85
N ALA A 4 -37.79 11.29 9.27
CA ALA A 4 -37.55 11.93 7.97
C ALA A 4 -36.33 12.89 7.97
N PHE A 5 -35.83 13.29 9.14
CA PHE A 5 -34.67 14.16 9.33
C PHE A 5 -33.84 13.71 10.52
N GLN A 6 -32.51 13.70 10.36
CA GLN A 6 -31.57 13.51 11.48
C GLN A 6 -31.05 14.90 11.92
N TYR A 7 -31.31 15.27 13.15
CA TYR A 7 -30.75 16.46 13.77
C TYR A 7 -29.42 16.14 14.45
N ARG A 8 -28.34 16.82 14.06
CA ARG A 8 -27.05 16.73 14.73
C ARG A 8 -26.65 18.10 15.29
N LEU A 9 -26.40 18.16 16.60
CA LEU A 9 -25.95 19.38 17.28
C LEU A 9 -24.50 19.77 17.01
N ARG A 10 -23.70 18.91 16.42
CA ARG A 10 -22.32 19.17 16.00
C ARG A 10 -22.17 18.91 14.50
N THR A 11 -21.71 19.91 13.77
CA THR A 11 -21.50 19.90 12.32
C THR A 11 -20.06 19.52 11.93
N THR A 12 -19.55 18.39 12.43
CA THR A 12 -18.41 17.79 11.72
C THR A 12 -18.96 17.10 10.49
N ALA A 13 -18.61 17.59 9.30
CA ALA A 13 -18.96 16.90 8.07
C ALA A 13 -18.50 15.44 8.13
N PRO A 14 -19.33 14.48 7.74
CA PRO A 14 -18.91 13.08 7.69
C PRO A 14 -17.77 12.93 6.67
N LEU A 15 -16.79 12.09 6.99
CA LEU A 15 -15.75 11.72 6.02
C LEU A 15 -16.35 10.63 5.13
N VAL A 16 -16.58 10.94 3.86
CA VAL A 16 -17.32 10.09 2.92
C VAL A 16 -16.48 9.64 1.73
N SER A 17 -15.22 10.10 1.65
CA SER A 17 -14.28 9.76 0.59
C SER A 17 -12.86 9.62 1.13
N VAL A 18 -12.00 8.96 0.36
CA VAL A 18 -10.55 8.87 0.67
C VAL A 18 -9.91 10.26 0.73
N GLU A 19 -10.37 11.22 -0.07
CA GLU A 19 -9.86 12.60 -0.07
C GLU A 19 -10.25 13.35 1.20
N ASP A 20 -11.45 13.13 1.74
CA ASP A 20 -11.84 13.68 3.06
C ASP A 20 -10.93 13.17 4.18
N TYR A 21 -10.61 11.86 4.15
CA TYR A 21 -9.63 11.27 5.07
C TYR A 21 -8.23 11.85 4.88
N ARG A 22 -7.82 12.11 3.64
CA ARG A 22 -6.54 12.78 3.35
C ARG A 22 -6.48 14.17 3.99
N ASP A 23 -7.52 14.97 3.80
CA ASP A 23 -7.60 16.32 4.36
C ASP A 23 -7.68 16.31 5.90
N ALA A 24 -8.40 15.35 6.48
CA ALA A 24 -8.44 15.15 7.92
C ALA A 24 -7.07 14.74 8.48
N ALA A 25 -6.38 13.79 7.83
CA ALA A 25 -5.04 13.33 8.20
C ALA A 25 -4.02 14.47 8.13
N ARG A 26 -4.09 15.34 7.11
CA ARG A 26 -3.23 16.53 7.00
C ARG A 26 -3.38 17.48 8.19
N ARG A 27 -4.60 17.62 8.73
CA ARG A 27 -4.85 18.42 9.92
C ARG A 27 -4.39 17.75 11.21
N ALA A 28 -4.48 16.42 11.27
CA ALA A 28 -4.13 15.62 12.45
C ALA A 28 -2.61 15.45 12.64
N LEU A 29 -1.83 15.48 11.57
CA LEU A 29 -0.41 15.18 11.59
C LEU A 29 0.48 16.43 11.54
N PRO A 30 1.65 16.43 12.21
CA PRO A 30 2.68 17.45 12.00
C PRO A 30 3.14 17.46 10.54
N ALA A 31 3.49 18.65 10.03
CA ALA A 31 3.90 18.86 8.65
C ALA A 31 5.06 17.94 8.21
N MET A 32 5.97 17.61 9.13
CA MET A 32 7.07 16.68 8.90
C MET A 32 6.55 15.26 8.62
N VAL A 33 5.63 14.75 9.42
CA VAL A 33 5.03 13.43 9.27
C VAL A 33 4.13 13.39 8.04
N TRP A 34 3.37 14.46 7.82
CA TRP A 34 2.55 14.60 6.61
C TRP A 34 3.37 14.50 5.34
N ALA A 35 4.49 15.22 5.25
CA ALA A 35 5.38 15.18 4.10
C ALA A 35 5.95 13.76 3.86
N TYR A 36 6.19 13.00 4.93
CA TYR A 36 6.60 11.59 4.81
C TYR A 36 5.49 10.71 4.27
N LEU A 37 4.26 10.84 4.76
CA LEU A 37 3.14 9.99 4.35
C LEU A 37 2.63 10.31 2.94
N ASP A 38 2.38 11.59 2.64
CA ASP A 38 1.71 12.02 1.41
C ASP A 38 2.68 12.37 0.28
N GLY A 39 3.93 12.72 0.60
CA GLY A 39 4.92 13.21 -0.35
C GLY A 39 5.45 12.17 -1.33
N GLY A 40 6.02 12.67 -2.43
CA GLY A 40 6.68 11.91 -3.49
C GLY A 40 8.15 12.32 -3.67
N ALA A 41 8.75 11.83 -4.76
CA ALA A 41 10.11 12.19 -5.15
C ALA A 41 10.14 13.56 -5.88
N GLU A 42 11.18 14.34 -5.63
CA GLU A 42 11.50 15.61 -6.27
C GLU A 42 10.34 16.61 -6.32
N ASP A 43 9.84 16.96 -7.52
CA ASP A 43 8.68 17.82 -7.75
C ASP A 43 7.35 17.05 -7.78
N GLU A 44 7.37 15.74 -7.47
CA GLU A 44 6.20 14.87 -7.38
C GLU A 44 5.47 14.66 -8.73
N ARG A 45 6.17 14.74 -9.85
CA ARG A 45 5.60 14.53 -11.17
C ARG A 45 4.97 13.13 -11.30
N THR A 46 5.69 12.07 -10.93
CA THR A 46 5.17 10.69 -10.97
C THR A 46 4.00 10.50 -10.00
N LEU A 47 4.05 11.11 -8.80
CA LEU A 47 2.95 11.06 -7.84
C LEU A 47 1.65 11.62 -8.44
N ARG A 48 1.72 12.77 -9.13
CA ARG A 48 0.57 13.36 -9.80
C ARG A 48 0.14 12.54 -11.02
N ALA A 49 1.10 12.06 -11.83
CA ALA A 49 0.81 11.22 -12.99
C ALA A 49 0.05 9.96 -12.62
N ASN A 50 0.43 9.26 -11.54
CA ASN A 50 -0.27 8.07 -11.05
C ASN A 50 -1.76 8.31 -10.76
N ARG A 51 -2.12 9.50 -10.26
CA ARG A 51 -3.53 9.84 -10.01
C ARG A 51 -4.26 10.23 -11.30
N ASN A 52 -3.61 11.04 -12.11
CA ASN A 52 -4.21 11.61 -13.32
C ASN A 52 -4.40 10.55 -14.42
N ALA A 53 -3.56 9.53 -14.48
CA ALA A 53 -3.61 8.49 -15.50
C ALA A 53 -4.92 7.67 -15.47
N PHE A 54 -5.57 7.52 -14.31
CA PHE A 54 -6.90 6.90 -14.24
C PHE A 54 -7.97 7.68 -15.01
N ALA A 55 -7.84 9.02 -15.12
CA ALA A 55 -8.76 9.85 -15.89
C ALA A 55 -8.70 9.61 -17.42
N ASN A 56 -7.65 8.91 -17.90
CA ASN A 56 -7.54 8.52 -19.31
C ASN A 56 -8.49 7.34 -19.67
N TRP A 57 -9.18 6.77 -18.68
CA TRP A 57 -10.06 5.64 -18.86
C TRP A 57 -11.49 5.97 -18.48
N SER A 58 -12.43 5.72 -19.37
CA SER A 58 -13.86 5.87 -19.14
C SER A 58 -14.52 4.51 -18.98
N LEU A 59 -15.37 4.36 -17.97
CA LEU A 59 -16.15 3.15 -17.70
C LEU A 59 -17.38 3.13 -18.63
N ARG A 60 -17.67 2.00 -19.24
CA ARG A 60 -18.83 1.81 -20.11
C ARG A 60 -20.04 1.38 -19.31
N GLN A 61 -21.02 2.25 -19.21
CA GLN A 61 -22.27 1.99 -18.51
C GLN A 61 -23.21 1.13 -19.36
N ARG A 62 -23.84 0.13 -18.73
CA ARG A 62 -24.98 -0.62 -19.29
C ARG A 62 -26.18 -0.50 -18.35
N VAL A 63 -27.34 -0.28 -18.90
CA VAL A 63 -28.58 -0.13 -18.15
C VAL A 63 -29.43 -1.41 -18.22
N LEU A 64 -30.32 -1.58 -17.23
CA LEU A 64 -31.29 -2.68 -17.20
C LEU A 64 -30.66 -4.09 -17.18
N ALA A 65 -29.49 -4.23 -16.57
CA ALA A 65 -28.78 -5.51 -16.49
C ALA A 65 -29.42 -6.52 -15.51
N GLY A 66 -30.30 -6.06 -14.61
CA GLY A 66 -31.09 -6.95 -13.74
C GLY A 66 -30.32 -7.50 -12.51
N HIS A 67 -29.19 -6.94 -12.16
CA HIS A 67 -28.42 -7.35 -10.98
C HIS A 67 -28.77 -6.49 -9.76
N SER A 68 -28.96 -7.15 -8.60
CA SER A 68 -29.27 -6.48 -7.33
C SER A 68 -28.04 -6.27 -6.46
N GLU A 69 -27.03 -7.13 -6.57
CA GLU A 69 -25.80 -7.08 -5.77
C GLU A 69 -24.59 -7.44 -6.66
N ALA A 70 -23.42 -6.88 -6.33
CA ALA A 70 -22.18 -7.17 -7.01
C ALA A 70 -21.22 -7.95 -6.09
N ASP A 71 -20.68 -9.09 -6.58
CA ASP A 71 -19.62 -9.84 -5.90
C ASP A 71 -18.27 -9.16 -6.11
N LEU A 72 -17.63 -8.79 -5.01
CA LEU A 72 -16.29 -8.16 -4.99
C LEU A 72 -15.17 -9.16 -4.76
N GLY A 73 -15.48 -10.41 -4.48
CA GLY A 73 -14.51 -11.42 -4.06
C GLY A 73 -13.55 -11.82 -5.18
N VAL A 74 -12.26 -11.91 -4.83
CA VAL A 74 -11.19 -12.41 -5.71
C VAL A 74 -10.41 -13.52 -5.02
N THR A 75 -9.69 -14.31 -5.80
CA THR A 75 -8.76 -15.34 -5.27
C THR A 75 -7.37 -15.02 -5.75
N ILE A 76 -6.44 -14.79 -4.81
CA ILE A 76 -5.03 -14.50 -5.09
C ILE A 76 -4.19 -15.63 -4.49
N ASP A 77 -3.40 -16.30 -5.33
CA ASP A 77 -2.54 -17.42 -4.92
C ASP A 77 -3.25 -18.46 -4.03
N GLY A 78 -4.51 -18.80 -4.40
CA GLY A 78 -5.35 -19.73 -3.65
C GLY A 78 -6.02 -19.17 -2.39
N GLN A 79 -5.80 -17.91 -2.05
CA GLN A 79 -6.43 -17.24 -0.91
C GLN A 79 -7.64 -16.42 -1.36
N ARG A 80 -8.81 -16.66 -0.77
CA ARG A 80 -10.00 -15.84 -0.98
C ARG A 80 -9.87 -14.50 -0.26
N LEU A 81 -10.14 -13.43 -0.98
CA LEU A 81 -10.34 -12.07 -0.45
C LEU A 81 -11.76 -11.63 -0.77
N ASP A 82 -12.46 -11.04 0.21
CA ASP A 82 -13.82 -10.53 0.02
C ASP A 82 -13.83 -9.16 -0.67
N LEU A 83 -12.66 -8.52 -0.75
CA LEU A 83 -12.46 -7.22 -1.39
C LEU A 83 -11.17 -7.26 -2.24
N PRO A 84 -11.19 -6.80 -3.52
CA PRO A 84 -10.02 -6.83 -4.42
C PRO A 84 -9.02 -5.71 -4.09
N VAL A 85 -8.85 -5.41 -2.80
CA VAL A 85 -7.98 -4.35 -2.28
C VAL A 85 -7.17 -4.89 -1.12
N VAL A 86 -5.85 -4.86 -1.23
CA VAL A 86 -4.88 -5.27 -0.20
C VAL A 86 -4.20 -4.03 0.37
N LEU A 87 -3.88 -4.01 1.65
CA LEU A 87 -3.10 -2.92 2.24
C LEU A 87 -1.62 -3.08 1.86
N ALA A 88 -1.10 -2.09 1.12
CA ALA A 88 0.27 -2.08 0.62
C ALA A 88 1.31 -2.03 1.75
N PRO A 89 2.53 -2.55 1.52
CA PRO A 89 3.60 -2.44 2.51
C PRO A 89 4.04 -0.98 2.65
N THR A 90 3.85 -0.43 3.84
CA THR A 90 4.31 0.92 4.19
C THR A 90 5.17 0.86 5.44
N GLY A 91 6.26 1.60 5.45
CA GLY A 91 7.16 1.66 6.59
C GLY A 91 6.71 2.69 7.62
N LEU A 92 7.07 2.47 8.89
CA LEU A 92 6.91 3.42 9.98
C LEU A 92 5.47 3.97 10.14
N THR A 93 4.46 3.13 9.99
CA THR A 93 3.06 3.55 10.11
C THR A 93 2.73 4.05 11.53
N GLY A 94 3.53 3.67 12.52
CA GLY A 94 3.50 4.22 13.88
C GLY A 94 3.68 5.73 13.96
N LEU A 95 4.29 6.36 12.92
CA LEU A 95 4.35 7.82 12.80
C LEU A 95 2.99 8.44 12.47
N ALA A 96 2.13 7.72 11.74
CA ALA A 96 0.77 8.17 11.47
C ALA A 96 -0.12 8.05 12.71
N HIS A 97 -0.06 6.89 13.35
CA HIS A 97 -0.79 6.59 14.58
C HIS A 97 -0.08 5.47 15.34
N TRP A 98 -0.03 5.56 16.66
CA TRP A 98 0.68 4.59 17.50
C TRP A 98 0.24 3.13 17.32
N SER A 99 -1.02 2.88 16.94
CA SER A 99 -1.52 1.52 16.72
C SER A 99 -1.02 0.88 15.41
N GLY A 100 -0.47 1.66 14.48
CA GLY A 100 0.34 1.26 13.34
C GLY A 100 -0.19 0.08 12.54
N GLU A 101 0.75 -0.78 12.15
CA GLU A 101 0.50 -1.93 11.29
C GLU A 101 -0.42 -2.96 11.95
N LEU A 102 -0.40 -3.09 13.27
CA LEU A 102 -1.27 -4.03 13.97
C LEU A 102 -2.76 -3.66 13.80
N ALA A 103 -3.12 -2.40 14.02
CA ALA A 103 -4.49 -1.95 13.84
C ALA A 103 -4.92 -2.00 12.37
N ALA A 104 -4.00 -1.73 11.43
CA ALA A 104 -4.26 -1.85 10.00
C ALA A 104 -4.50 -3.33 9.61
N ALA A 105 -3.71 -4.27 10.14
CA ALA A 105 -3.87 -5.70 9.90
C ALA A 105 -5.22 -6.21 10.41
N GLN A 106 -5.60 -5.82 11.64
CA GLN A 106 -6.90 -6.18 12.22
C GLN A 106 -8.08 -5.57 11.43
N ALA A 107 -7.93 -4.36 10.89
CA ALA A 107 -8.96 -3.76 10.04
C ALA A 107 -9.07 -4.49 8.69
N ALA A 108 -7.96 -4.86 8.07
CA ALA A 108 -7.94 -5.65 6.86
C ALA A 108 -8.60 -7.03 7.07
N GLU A 109 -8.27 -7.72 8.17
CA GLU A 109 -8.89 -8.98 8.54
C GLU A 109 -10.41 -8.87 8.65
N ARG A 110 -10.91 -7.85 9.36
CA ARG A 110 -12.37 -7.61 9.47
C ARG A 110 -13.04 -7.30 8.13
N ALA A 111 -12.33 -6.69 7.20
CA ALA A 111 -12.81 -6.41 5.85
C ALA A 111 -12.64 -7.58 4.88
N GLY A 112 -12.21 -8.76 5.35
CA GLY A 112 -11.99 -9.94 4.52
C GLY A 112 -10.81 -9.80 3.54
N THR A 113 -9.87 -8.91 3.82
CA THR A 113 -8.67 -8.70 3.00
C THR A 113 -7.38 -8.86 3.80
N ARG A 114 -6.24 -8.43 3.25
CA ARG A 114 -4.90 -8.66 3.81
C ARG A 114 -4.12 -7.35 3.97
N LEU A 115 -3.21 -7.36 4.95
CA LEU A 115 -2.11 -6.40 5.03
C LEU A 115 -0.84 -7.04 4.46
N THR A 116 -0.07 -6.28 3.71
CA THR A 116 1.33 -6.61 3.42
C THR A 116 2.22 -5.91 4.45
N LEU A 117 2.78 -6.66 5.39
CA LEU A 117 3.65 -6.11 6.44
C LEU A 117 5.02 -5.76 5.87
N SER A 118 5.47 -4.52 6.07
CA SER A 118 6.77 -4.06 5.56
C SER A 118 7.94 -4.51 6.44
N THR A 119 9.10 -4.80 5.83
CA THR A 119 10.41 -4.89 6.54
C THR A 119 10.67 -3.68 7.44
N ALA A 120 10.19 -2.50 7.02
CA ALA A 120 10.38 -1.22 7.73
C ALA A 120 9.23 -0.89 8.69
N SER A 121 8.46 -1.88 9.15
CA SER A 121 7.30 -1.71 10.01
C SER A 121 7.65 -1.25 11.43
N SER A 122 6.73 -0.51 12.05
CA SER A 122 6.82 -0.06 13.46
C SER A 122 6.45 -1.17 14.46
N TYR A 123 5.77 -2.20 13.98
CA TYR A 123 5.51 -3.45 14.70
C TYR A 123 6.38 -4.56 14.15
N SER A 124 6.78 -5.51 14.99
CA SER A 124 7.55 -6.66 14.53
C SER A 124 6.67 -7.65 13.75
N ILE A 125 7.33 -8.54 13.01
CA ILE A 125 6.70 -9.65 12.28
C ILE A 125 5.81 -10.45 13.23
N GLU A 126 6.33 -10.76 14.41
CA GLU A 126 5.69 -11.60 15.43
C GLU A 126 4.53 -10.86 16.12
N GLU A 127 4.69 -9.55 16.40
CA GLU A 127 3.63 -8.75 17.04
C GLU A 127 2.37 -8.69 16.18
N VAL A 128 2.51 -8.52 14.86
CA VAL A 128 1.36 -8.48 13.95
C VAL A 128 0.75 -9.86 13.80
N ALA A 129 1.54 -10.91 13.62
CA ALA A 129 1.06 -12.27 13.52
C ALA A 129 0.31 -12.73 14.78
N ALA A 130 0.84 -12.42 15.98
CA ALA A 130 0.18 -12.75 17.24
C ALA A 130 -1.12 -11.97 17.49
N GLY A 131 -1.30 -10.81 16.86
CA GLY A 131 -2.47 -9.95 17.05
C GLY A 131 -3.57 -10.11 16.00
N THR A 132 -3.43 -11.06 15.06
CA THR A 132 -4.36 -11.36 13.97
C THR A 132 -4.45 -12.86 13.72
N SER A 133 -5.53 -13.30 13.05
CA SER A 133 -5.71 -14.69 12.61
C SER A 133 -5.65 -14.86 11.08
N ALA A 134 -5.59 -13.75 10.33
CA ALA A 134 -5.55 -13.77 8.87
C ALA A 134 -4.13 -14.06 8.35
N ASP A 135 -4.05 -14.75 7.21
CA ASP A 135 -2.82 -14.97 6.44
C ASP A 135 -2.35 -13.65 5.79
N HIS A 136 -1.75 -12.76 6.56
CA HIS A 136 -1.16 -11.52 6.05
C HIS A 136 0.10 -11.82 5.23
N TRP A 137 0.48 -10.89 4.34
CA TRP A 137 1.65 -11.00 3.50
C TRP A 137 2.85 -10.32 4.15
N PHE A 138 4.06 -10.80 3.89
CA PHE A 138 5.28 -10.15 4.33
C PHE A 138 6.03 -9.53 3.16
N GLN A 139 6.43 -8.27 3.28
CA GLN A 139 7.25 -7.61 2.28
C GLN A 139 8.70 -7.53 2.75
N LEU A 140 9.61 -8.01 1.89
CA LEU A 140 11.04 -7.97 2.09
C LEU A 140 11.69 -6.93 1.17
N TYR A 141 12.50 -6.06 1.77
CA TYR A 141 13.57 -5.39 1.05
C TYR A 141 14.82 -6.27 1.15
N PRO A 142 15.42 -6.68 0.03
CA PRO A 142 16.65 -7.47 0.05
C PRO A 142 17.87 -6.59 0.36
N TRP A 143 17.88 -6.01 1.56
CA TRP A 143 18.94 -5.11 2.04
C TRP A 143 20.14 -5.88 2.59
N GLY A 144 21.34 -5.33 2.40
CA GLY A 144 22.56 -5.87 2.99
C GLY A 144 22.97 -7.20 2.41
N ASP A 145 23.38 -8.09 3.31
CA ASP A 145 23.90 -9.42 3.01
C ASP A 145 22.84 -10.53 3.13
N GLY A 146 23.19 -11.74 2.72
CA GLY A 146 22.35 -12.92 2.82
C GLY A 146 21.81 -13.18 4.23
N PRO A 147 22.63 -13.14 5.31
CA PRO A 147 22.20 -13.37 6.68
C PRO A 147 21.06 -12.48 7.16
N PHE A 148 21.00 -11.21 6.70
CA PHE A 148 19.86 -10.34 7.04
C PHE A 148 18.55 -10.84 6.41
N SER A 149 18.58 -11.13 5.12
CA SER A 149 17.41 -11.66 4.41
C SER A 149 16.99 -13.02 4.98
N ASP A 150 17.94 -13.89 5.30
CA ASP A 150 17.69 -15.21 5.90
C ASP A 150 16.95 -15.09 7.24
N SER A 151 17.41 -14.19 8.10
CA SER A 151 16.75 -13.94 9.38
C SER A 151 15.32 -13.42 9.19
N MET A 152 15.08 -12.50 8.24
CA MET A 152 13.73 -11.98 7.97
C MET A 152 12.81 -13.06 7.41
N LEU A 153 13.29 -13.89 6.47
CA LEU A 153 12.53 -14.98 5.88
C LEU A 153 12.18 -16.05 6.91
N SER A 154 13.14 -16.46 7.76
CA SER A 154 12.88 -17.42 8.83
C SER A 154 11.81 -16.90 9.78
N ARG A 155 11.97 -15.69 10.30
CA ARG A 155 11.00 -15.07 11.22
C ARG A 155 9.61 -14.94 10.60
N ALA A 156 9.51 -14.54 9.33
CA ALA A 156 8.23 -14.44 8.65
C ALA A 156 7.56 -15.82 8.50
N ARG A 157 8.34 -16.84 8.13
CA ARG A 157 7.85 -18.23 8.02
C ARG A 157 7.39 -18.76 9.37
N ASP A 158 8.22 -18.59 10.41
CA ASP A 158 7.94 -19.09 11.77
C ASP A 158 6.72 -18.39 12.38
N ALA A 159 6.45 -17.14 11.99
CA ALA A 159 5.27 -16.38 12.35
C ALA A 159 4.02 -16.70 11.49
N GLY A 160 4.13 -17.59 10.49
CA GLY A 160 2.99 -18.06 9.68
C GLY A 160 2.66 -17.23 8.45
N TYR A 161 3.51 -16.28 8.04
CA TYR A 161 3.31 -15.58 6.76
C TYR A 161 3.57 -16.53 5.60
N ARG A 162 2.61 -16.61 4.67
CA ARG A 162 2.70 -17.54 3.53
C ARG A 162 3.15 -16.86 2.24
N THR A 163 2.72 -15.62 2.01
CA THR A 163 3.05 -14.86 0.80
C THR A 163 4.20 -13.89 1.08
N LEU A 164 5.24 -13.96 0.26
CA LEU A 164 6.38 -13.04 0.28
C LEU A 164 6.27 -12.04 -0.86
N VAL A 165 6.45 -10.75 -0.57
CA VAL A 165 6.51 -9.67 -1.55
C VAL A 165 7.89 -9.06 -1.55
N VAL A 166 8.72 -9.37 -2.54
CA VAL A 166 10.08 -8.81 -2.67
C VAL A 166 10.03 -7.50 -3.44
N THR A 167 10.46 -6.42 -2.79
CA THR A 167 10.44 -5.08 -3.39
C THR A 167 11.80 -4.76 -4.00
N VAL A 168 11.83 -4.48 -5.30
CA VAL A 168 13.07 -4.33 -6.10
C VAL A 168 13.29 -2.92 -6.65
N ASP A 169 12.33 -2.00 -6.50
CA ASP A 169 12.38 -0.64 -7.02
C ASP A 169 13.08 0.39 -6.09
N VAL A 170 13.83 -0.10 -5.07
CA VAL A 170 14.53 0.74 -4.09
C VAL A 170 16.03 0.37 -4.04
N PRO A 171 16.76 0.42 -5.16
CA PRO A 171 18.21 0.24 -5.13
C PRO A 171 18.90 1.37 -4.37
N VAL A 172 18.35 2.56 -4.45
CA VAL A 172 18.70 3.76 -3.67
C VAL A 172 17.44 4.47 -3.19
N GLN A 173 17.57 5.34 -2.20
CA GLN A 173 16.43 6.13 -1.76
C GLN A 173 16.13 7.25 -2.76
N GLY A 174 14.88 7.35 -3.22
CA GLY A 174 14.43 8.45 -4.06
C GLY A 174 14.61 9.82 -3.39
N ASN A 175 14.84 10.86 -4.17
CA ASN A 175 15.08 12.21 -3.67
C ASN A 175 13.78 12.88 -3.17
N ARG A 176 13.38 12.62 -1.94
CA ARG A 176 12.14 13.11 -1.32
C ARG A 176 12.31 14.53 -0.79
N THR A 177 12.24 15.51 -1.68
CA THR A 177 12.50 16.92 -1.37
C THR A 177 11.53 17.49 -0.35
N GLY A 178 10.26 17.07 -0.36
CA GLY A 178 9.23 17.48 0.60
C GLY A 178 9.60 17.08 2.04
N GLU A 179 10.06 15.85 2.23
CA GLU A 179 10.54 15.34 3.52
C GLU A 179 11.73 16.19 4.01
N ARG A 180 12.72 16.44 3.15
CA ARG A 180 13.90 17.26 3.48
C ARG A 180 13.54 18.70 3.85
N ARG A 181 12.61 19.34 3.11
CA ARG A 181 12.15 20.72 3.41
C ARG A 181 11.45 20.82 4.77
N THR A 182 10.70 19.80 5.15
CA THR A 182 10.00 19.74 6.44
C THR A 182 10.90 19.26 7.57
N GLY A 183 12.15 18.83 7.28
CA GLY A 183 13.13 18.35 8.25
C GLY A 183 12.97 16.89 8.63
N MET A 184 12.18 16.14 7.86
CA MET A 184 12.12 14.68 7.95
C MET A 184 13.37 14.11 7.28
N GLY A 185 14.43 13.96 8.06
CA GLY A 185 15.73 13.46 7.63
C GLY A 185 16.31 12.51 8.67
N HIS A 186 17.54 12.06 8.44
CA HIS A 186 18.24 11.20 9.39
C HIS A 186 19.56 11.83 9.81
N PRO A 187 19.62 12.37 11.03
CA PRO A 187 18.56 12.54 12.03
C PRO A 187 17.51 13.59 11.61
N PRO A 188 16.28 13.56 12.18
CA PRO A 188 15.29 14.58 11.94
C PRO A 188 15.73 15.94 12.52
N ILE A 189 15.48 17.02 11.78
CA ILE A 189 15.86 18.37 12.17
C ILE A 189 14.70 19.02 12.92
N LEU A 190 14.81 19.18 14.22
CA LEU A 190 13.83 19.86 15.05
C LEU A 190 14.16 21.36 15.16
N THR A 191 13.16 22.21 14.93
CA THR A 191 13.23 23.66 15.15
C THR A 191 12.09 24.09 16.07
N PRO A 192 12.15 25.25 16.75
CA PRO A 192 11.04 25.73 17.59
C PRO A 192 9.70 25.74 16.87
N ARG A 193 9.68 26.12 15.57
CA ARG A 193 8.47 26.11 14.74
C ARG A 193 7.93 24.70 14.53
N ARG A 194 8.78 23.70 14.29
CA ARG A 194 8.35 22.30 14.09
C ARG A 194 7.88 21.66 15.39
N ILE A 195 8.52 22.02 16.51
CA ILE A 195 8.06 21.60 17.85
C ILE A 195 6.68 22.19 18.14
N ALA A 196 6.46 23.48 17.87
CA ALA A 196 5.15 24.12 18.02
C ALA A 196 4.09 23.49 17.11
N ASP A 197 4.46 23.17 15.86
CA ASP A 197 3.58 22.47 14.93
C ASP A 197 3.15 21.08 15.42
N ALA A 198 4.03 20.34 16.07
CA ALA A 198 3.70 19.07 16.72
C ALA A 198 2.86 19.28 18.00
N ALA A 199 3.18 20.29 18.81
CA ALA A 199 2.54 20.54 20.09
C ALA A 199 1.03 20.84 19.98
N ILE A 200 0.60 21.48 18.90
CA ILE A 200 -0.82 21.77 18.64
C ILE A 200 -1.62 20.53 18.19
N ARG A 201 -1.03 19.34 18.15
CA ARG A 201 -1.65 18.07 17.78
C ARG A 201 -1.59 17.06 18.92
N PRO A 202 -2.37 17.28 20.01
CA PRO A 202 -2.23 16.52 21.26
C PRO A 202 -2.49 15.02 21.09
N ASN A 203 -3.45 14.63 20.26
CA ASN A 203 -3.77 13.22 20.04
C ASN A 203 -2.57 12.48 19.38
N TRP A 204 -1.87 13.15 18.48
CA TRP A 204 -0.71 12.56 17.81
C TRP A 204 0.47 12.38 18.76
N TRP A 205 0.95 13.46 19.40
CA TRP A 205 2.14 13.38 20.23
C TRP A 205 1.92 12.58 21.51
N TYR A 206 0.72 12.62 22.12
CA TYR A 206 0.39 11.81 23.29
C TYR A 206 0.50 10.32 22.97
N GLY A 207 -0.09 9.86 21.86
CA GLY A 207 0.02 8.48 21.39
C GLY A 207 1.47 8.09 21.11
N LEU A 208 2.22 8.98 20.46
CA LEU A 208 3.63 8.77 20.14
C LEU A 208 4.50 8.59 21.40
N LEU A 209 4.36 9.47 22.41
CA LEU A 209 5.13 9.42 23.65
C LEU A 209 4.78 8.20 24.50
N ARG A 210 3.49 7.86 24.58
CA ARG A 210 3.00 6.74 25.39
C ARG A 210 3.43 5.39 24.82
N HIS A 211 3.39 5.20 23.51
CA HIS A 211 3.57 3.91 22.86
C HIS A 211 4.92 3.74 22.15
N GLN A 212 5.63 4.83 21.85
CA GLN A 212 6.99 4.86 21.27
C GLN A 212 7.15 4.01 19.99
N ARG A 213 6.13 3.96 19.13
CA ARG A 213 6.09 3.16 17.89
C ARG A 213 6.71 3.91 16.69
N MET A 214 7.93 4.43 16.86
CA MET A 214 8.68 5.18 15.82
C MET A 214 9.86 4.40 15.25
N THR A 215 10.13 3.21 15.76
CA THR A 215 11.31 2.43 15.41
C THR A 215 10.92 1.31 14.47
N MET A 216 11.76 1.00 13.47
CA MET A 216 11.59 -0.19 12.64
C MET A 216 11.88 -1.45 13.48
N ARG A 217 10.84 -2.01 14.09
CA ARG A 217 10.96 -3.09 15.09
C ARG A 217 11.61 -4.35 14.53
N SER A 218 11.30 -4.73 13.30
CA SER A 218 11.92 -5.90 12.68
C SER A 218 13.44 -5.74 12.52
N LEU A 219 13.93 -4.53 12.29
CA LEU A 219 15.36 -4.23 12.21
C LEU A 219 16.05 -4.19 13.58
N THR A 220 15.35 -3.82 14.66
CA THR A 220 15.95 -3.83 15.99
C THR A 220 16.34 -5.21 16.44
N HIS A 221 15.52 -6.21 16.13
CA HIS A 221 15.79 -7.61 16.46
C HIS A 221 16.90 -8.23 15.61
N THR A 222 16.99 -7.86 14.33
CA THR A 222 17.92 -8.49 13.38
C THR A 222 19.24 -7.74 13.24
N ALA A 223 19.24 -6.41 13.38
CA ALA A 223 20.39 -5.57 13.13
C ALA A 223 20.90 -4.81 14.38
N GLY A 224 20.31 -5.07 15.55
CA GLY A 224 20.73 -4.48 16.84
C GLY A 224 20.51 -2.99 16.97
N ALA A 225 19.60 -2.38 16.19
CA ALA A 225 19.30 -0.95 16.27
C ALA A 225 18.71 -0.57 17.62
N LYS A 226 19.30 0.43 18.30
CA LYS A 226 18.89 0.86 19.64
C LYS A 226 17.84 1.98 19.65
N GLY A 227 17.33 2.41 18.48
CA GLY A 227 16.34 3.48 18.39
C GLY A 227 15.90 3.83 16.96
N ALA A 228 14.95 4.76 16.85
CA ALA A 228 14.34 5.16 15.58
C ALA A 228 15.37 5.71 14.56
N VAL A 229 16.23 6.62 14.99
CA VAL A 229 17.25 7.26 14.12
C VAL A 229 18.26 6.23 13.62
N GLU A 230 18.68 5.32 14.49
CA GLU A 230 19.64 4.26 14.13
C GLU A 230 19.03 3.25 13.17
N SER A 231 17.77 2.84 13.35
CA SER A 231 17.09 1.88 12.47
C SER A 231 17.00 2.40 11.03
N VAL A 232 16.71 3.69 10.85
CA VAL A 232 16.66 4.31 9.52
C VAL A 232 18.06 4.52 8.94
N GLY A 233 19.05 4.83 9.77
CA GLY A 233 20.46 4.88 9.35
C GLY A 233 20.97 3.51 8.86
N ILE A 234 20.55 2.42 9.50
CA ILE A 234 20.82 1.04 9.06
C ILE A 234 20.20 0.79 7.69
N GLN A 235 18.94 1.17 7.49
CA GLN A 235 18.26 1.04 6.19
C GLN A 235 19.07 1.67 5.08
N SER A 236 19.44 2.95 5.23
CA SER A 236 20.17 3.68 4.19
C SER A 236 21.54 3.06 3.85
N ARG A 237 22.25 2.49 4.84
CA ARG A 237 23.53 1.82 4.60
C ARG A 237 23.41 0.42 4.00
N ARG A 238 22.25 -0.21 4.11
CA ARG A 238 22.01 -1.58 3.62
C ARG A 238 21.33 -1.64 2.27
N MET A 239 20.93 -0.52 1.68
CA MET A 239 20.42 -0.51 0.31
C MET A 239 21.45 -1.09 -0.65
N ARG A 240 20.97 -1.84 -1.64
CA ARG A 240 21.80 -2.56 -2.62
C ARG A 240 21.56 -2.05 -4.03
N PRO A 241 22.37 -1.06 -4.48
CA PRO A 241 22.31 -0.61 -5.87
C PRO A 241 22.71 -1.67 -6.88
N ASP A 242 23.43 -2.69 -6.43
CA ASP A 242 23.94 -3.84 -7.20
C ASP A 242 22.97 -5.04 -7.22
N LEU A 243 21.76 -4.91 -6.65
CA LEU A 243 20.76 -5.98 -6.62
C LEU A 243 20.44 -6.46 -8.04
N SER A 244 20.51 -7.76 -8.26
CA SER A 244 20.32 -8.41 -9.56
C SER A 244 19.19 -9.46 -9.53
N TRP A 245 18.73 -9.88 -10.70
CA TRP A 245 17.77 -10.97 -10.84
C TRP A 245 18.25 -12.29 -10.20
N ARG A 246 19.57 -12.55 -10.23
CA ARG A 246 20.19 -13.69 -9.57
C ARG A 246 19.98 -13.64 -8.04
N ASP A 247 20.07 -12.46 -7.44
CA ASP A 247 19.82 -12.30 -6.01
C ASP A 247 18.34 -12.56 -5.68
N VAL A 248 17.42 -12.12 -6.54
CA VAL A 248 15.97 -12.36 -6.36
C VAL A 248 15.64 -13.85 -6.54
N ALA A 249 16.25 -14.53 -7.52
CA ALA A 249 16.12 -15.97 -7.69
C ALA A 249 16.63 -16.75 -6.48
N ALA A 250 17.76 -16.36 -5.90
CA ALA A 250 18.28 -16.96 -4.67
C ALA A 250 17.35 -16.74 -3.45
N LEU A 251 16.55 -15.65 -3.41
CA LEU A 251 15.51 -15.48 -2.40
C LEU A 251 14.31 -16.41 -2.65
N ARG A 252 13.95 -16.61 -3.91
CA ARG A 252 12.86 -17.53 -4.30
C ARG A 252 13.17 -18.97 -3.88
N GLU A 253 14.40 -19.43 -4.05
CA GLU A 253 14.85 -20.77 -3.60
C GLU A 253 14.68 -20.99 -2.09
N ARG A 254 14.59 -19.94 -1.30
CA ARG A 254 14.44 -19.96 0.16
C ARG A 254 13.00 -19.77 0.62
N TRP A 255 12.04 -19.61 -0.29
CA TRP A 255 10.64 -19.37 0.05
C TRP A 255 9.72 -20.31 -0.73
N ASP A 256 9.08 -21.24 -0.04
CA ASP A 256 8.26 -22.29 -0.66
C ASP A 256 6.84 -21.81 -1.02
N GLY A 257 6.37 -20.72 -0.43
CA GLY A 257 5.03 -20.15 -0.65
C GLY A 257 4.93 -19.23 -1.87
N PRO A 258 3.78 -18.56 -2.05
CA PRO A 258 3.62 -17.51 -3.04
C PRO A 258 4.69 -16.44 -2.92
N PHE A 259 5.22 -16.00 -4.09
CA PHE A 259 6.36 -15.09 -4.18
C PHE A 259 6.06 -14.02 -5.22
N LEU A 260 5.88 -12.79 -4.79
CA LEU A 260 5.56 -11.67 -5.65
C LEU A 260 6.75 -10.71 -5.79
N VAL A 261 7.06 -10.28 -7.02
CA VAL A 261 8.07 -9.25 -7.28
C VAL A 261 7.38 -7.90 -7.44
N LYS A 262 7.72 -6.95 -6.55
CA LYS A 262 7.08 -5.62 -6.51
C LYS A 262 8.03 -4.53 -7.02
N GLY A 263 7.52 -3.63 -7.87
CA GLY A 263 8.28 -2.53 -8.46
C GLY A 263 8.53 -2.70 -9.95
N VAL A 264 7.73 -3.53 -10.60
CA VAL A 264 7.83 -3.85 -12.02
C VAL A 264 7.01 -2.84 -12.84
N LEU A 265 7.60 -2.27 -13.90
CA LEU A 265 6.96 -1.34 -14.83
C LEU A 265 7.18 -1.70 -16.30
N GLU A 266 8.05 -2.70 -16.58
CA GLU A 266 8.35 -3.15 -17.92
C GLU A 266 7.86 -4.58 -18.14
N PRO A 267 7.22 -4.90 -19.28
CA PRO A 267 6.74 -6.24 -19.58
C PRO A 267 7.83 -7.31 -19.56
N ASP A 268 9.02 -7.01 -20.07
CA ASP A 268 10.16 -7.94 -20.08
C ASP A 268 10.62 -8.30 -18.67
N ASP A 269 10.60 -7.34 -17.73
CA ASP A 269 10.91 -7.59 -16.33
C ASP A 269 9.84 -8.47 -15.65
N ALA A 270 8.57 -8.30 -16.03
CA ALA A 270 7.49 -9.15 -15.52
C ALA A 270 7.65 -10.60 -16.03
N VAL A 271 7.93 -10.79 -17.31
CA VAL A 271 8.22 -12.11 -17.90
C VAL A 271 9.41 -12.74 -17.20
N ARG A 272 10.49 -11.99 -17.02
CA ARG A 272 11.69 -12.47 -16.35
C ARG A 272 11.46 -12.85 -14.89
N ALA A 273 10.65 -12.08 -14.17
CA ALA A 273 10.26 -12.44 -12.79
C ALA A 273 9.56 -13.80 -12.72
N ILE A 274 8.72 -14.12 -13.71
CA ILE A 274 7.96 -15.37 -13.76
C ILE A 274 8.84 -16.51 -14.29
N ASP A 275 9.47 -16.33 -15.43
CA ASP A 275 10.13 -17.42 -16.17
C ASP A 275 11.53 -17.74 -15.61
N ASP A 276 12.33 -16.71 -15.22
CA ASP A 276 13.69 -16.92 -14.72
C ASP A 276 13.75 -17.09 -13.21
N VAL A 277 12.87 -16.37 -12.46
CA VAL A 277 12.88 -16.39 -10.98
C VAL A 277 11.88 -17.41 -10.43
N GLY A 278 10.81 -17.75 -11.15
CA GLY A 278 9.71 -18.58 -10.65
C GLY A 278 8.80 -17.83 -9.69
N ALA A 279 8.62 -16.52 -9.90
CA ALA A 279 7.65 -15.74 -9.14
C ALA A 279 6.22 -16.18 -9.46
N THR A 280 5.36 -16.23 -8.45
CA THR A 280 3.93 -16.53 -8.63
C THR A 280 3.13 -15.31 -9.05
N GLY A 281 3.75 -14.13 -9.04
CA GLY A 281 3.12 -12.90 -9.49
C GLY A 281 4.03 -11.69 -9.43
N VAL A 282 3.50 -10.58 -9.95
CA VAL A 282 4.17 -9.27 -9.97
C VAL A 282 3.24 -8.18 -9.44
N VAL A 283 3.83 -7.15 -8.84
CA VAL A 283 3.12 -5.92 -8.49
C VAL A 283 3.61 -4.79 -9.38
N VAL A 284 2.74 -4.34 -10.27
CA VAL A 284 2.98 -3.18 -11.15
C VAL A 284 3.00 -1.93 -10.28
N SER A 285 4.16 -1.31 -10.13
CA SER A 285 4.40 -0.30 -9.10
C SER A 285 5.56 0.62 -9.47
N ASN A 286 5.39 1.92 -9.19
CA ASN A 286 6.48 2.89 -9.14
C ASN A 286 6.70 3.43 -7.71
N HIS A 287 6.38 2.60 -6.71
CA HIS A 287 6.50 2.95 -5.28
C HIS A 287 5.67 4.17 -4.88
N GLY A 288 4.52 4.36 -5.52
CA GLY A 288 3.65 5.53 -5.27
C GLY A 288 4.27 6.86 -5.67
N GLY A 289 5.17 6.89 -6.64
CA GLY A 289 5.88 8.10 -7.09
C GLY A 289 6.94 8.59 -6.09
N ARG A 290 7.47 7.70 -5.25
CA ARG A 290 8.47 8.04 -4.19
C ARG A 290 9.91 7.74 -4.61
N GLN A 291 10.13 7.12 -5.76
CA GLN A 291 11.45 6.67 -6.25
C GLN A 291 11.86 7.47 -7.50
N LEU A 292 11.74 6.93 -8.69
CA LEU A 292 12.08 7.62 -9.92
C LEU A 292 11.03 8.69 -10.25
N ASN A 293 11.44 9.96 -10.27
CA ASN A 293 10.56 11.03 -10.74
C ASN A 293 10.56 11.07 -12.28
N GLY A 294 9.38 11.10 -12.89
CA GLY A 294 9.21 10.96 -14.33
C GLY A 294 9.03 9.52 -14.81
N ALA A 295 8.92 8.53 -13.88
CA ALA A 295 8.49 7.19 -14.22
C ALA A 295 7.07 7.18 -14.81
N ILE A 296 6.78 6.20 -15.65
CA ILE A 296 5.44 5.93 -16.17
C ILE A 296 4.45 5.69 -15.01
N ALA A 297 3.20 6.12 -15.16
CA ALA A 297 2.16 5.78 -14.21
C ALA A 297 1.89 4.26 -14.24
N SER A 298 1.71 3.66 -13.07
CA SER A 298 1.57 2.20 -12.99
C SER A 298 0.33 1.67 -13.72
N VAL A 299 -0.77 2.43 -13.73
CA VAL A 299 -1.98 2.06 -14.48
C VAL A 299 -1.77 2.12 -16.00
N ASP A 300 -0.87 2.96 -16.49
CA ASP A 300 -0.53 3.02 -17.93
C ASP A 300 0.38 1.85 -18.35
N ALA A 301 1.23 1.33 -17.45
CA ALA A 301 2.07 0.16 -17.68
C ALA A 301 1.29 -1.17 -17.55
N LEU A 302 0.17 -1.15 -16.81
CA LEU A 302 -0.56 -2.36 -16.44
C LEU A 302 -1.04 -3.21 -17.63
N PRO A 303 -1.67 -2.66 -18.71
CA PRO A 303 -2.17 -3.47 -19.81
C PRO A 303 -1.09 -4.28 -20.52
N ASP A 304 0.07 -3.68 -20.74
CA ASP A 304 1.20 -4.32 -21.43
C ASP A 304 1.79 -5.43 -20.56
N ILE A 305 1.92 -5.19 -19.26
CA ILE A 305 2.39 -6.19 -18.29
C ILE A 305 1.39 -7.35 -18.16
N ALA A 306 0.10 -7.06 -18.00
CA ALA A 306 -0.94 -8.09 -17.92
C ALA A 306 -0.99 -8.94 -19.21
N GLY A 307 -0.85 -8.30 -20.37
CA GLY A 307 -0.74 -8.98 -21.66
C GLY A 307 0.48 -9.89 -21.75
N ALA A 308 1.67 -9.42 -21.32
CA ALA A 308 2.90 -10.21 -21.33
C ALA A 308 2.88 -11.38 -20.33
N VAL A 309 2.27 -11.19 -19.16
CA VAL A 309 2.04 -12.26 -18.16
C VAL A 309 1.04 -13.30 -18.69
N GLY A 310 -0.02 -12.86 -19.40
CA GLY A 310 -0.94 -13.73 -20.10
C GLY A 310 -1.66 -14.74 -19.21
N GLY A 311 -2.01 -14.39 -17.98
CA GLY A 311 -2.70 -15.24 -17.00
C GLY A 311 -1.82 -16.36 -16.39
N ARG A 312 -0.52 -16.38 -16.64
CA ARG A 312 0.43 -17.37 -16.09
C ARG A 312 0.76 -17.15 -14.62
N ALA A 313 0.54 -15.94 -14.12
CA ALA A 313 0.85 -15.53 -12.76
C ALA A 313 -0.05 -14.36 -12.33
N THR A 314 -0.14 -14.11 -11.02
CA THR A 314 -0.88 -13.01 -10.44
C THR A 314 -0.30 -11.65 -10.85
N VAL A 315 -1.15 -10.72 -11.29
CA VAL A 315 -0.80 -9.33 -11.58
C VAL A 315 -1.51 -8.41 -10.61
N LEU A 316 -0.78 -7.72 -9.77
CA LEU A 316 -1.32 -6.71 -8.85
C LEU A 316 -0.90 -5.31 -9.30
N LEU A 317 -1.70 -4.31 -8.93
CA LEU A 317 -1.37 -2.92 -9.18
C LEU A 317 -1.28 -2.13 -7.88
N ASP A 318 -0.29 -1.26 -7.74
CA ASP A 318 -0.35 -0.17 -6.78
C ASP A 318 -0.08 1.19 -7.45
N SER A 319 -0.03 2.24 -6.66
CA SER A 319 0.22 3.62 -7.07
C SER A 319 -0.97 4.31 -7.77
N GLY A 320 -1.52 5.28 -7.08
CA GLY A 320 -2.54 6.18 -7.65
C GLY A 320 -3.97 5.92 -7.21
N VAL A 321 -4.36 4.70 -6.90
CA VAL A 321 -5.73 4.31 -6.49
C VAL A 321 -6.25 5.16 -5.32
N ARG A 322 -7.45 5.75 -5.49
CA ARG A 322 -8.14 6.58 -4.47
C ARG A 322 -9.63 6.30 -4.37
N THR A 323 -10.23 5.76 -5.42
CA THR A 323 -11.68 5.52 -5.51
C THR A 323 -11.99 4.09 -5.91
N GLY A 324 -13.23 3.64 -5.68
CA GLY A 324 -13.69 2.35 -6.19
C GLY A 324 -13.69 2.27 -7.72
N SER A 325 -13.90 3.39 -8.41
CA SER A 325 -13.78 3.45 -9.88
C SER A 325 -12.35 3.20 -10.35
N ASP A 326 -11.32 3.68 -9.61
CA ASP A 326 -9.92 3.39 -9.92
C ASP A 326 -9.64 1.88 -9.77
N VAL A 327 -10.20 1.26 -8.71
CA VAL A 327 -10.08 -0.19 -8.51
C VAL A 327 -10.71 -0.95 -9.69
N VAL A 328 -11.95 -0.62 -10.05
CA VAL A 328 -12.65 -1.26 -11.18
C VAL A 328 -11.88 -1.07 -12.48
N THR A 329 -11.32 0.11 -12.73
CA THR A 329 -10.47 0.38 -13.89
C THR A 329 -9.22 -0.50 -13.89
N ALA A 330 -8.52 -0.62 -12.77
CA ALA A 330 -7.33 -1.46 -12.67
C ALA A 330 -7.64 -2.94 -12.92
N LEU A 331 -8.73 -3.46 -12.32
CA LEU A 331 -9.17 -4.85 -12.55
C LEU A 331 -9.55 -5.08 -14.02
N ALA A 332 -10.27 -4.15 -14.63
CA ALA A 332 -10.64 -4.25 -16.04
C ALA A 332 -9.41 -4.19 -16.98
N LEU A 333 -8.33 -3.54 -16.58
CA LEU A 333 -7.05 -3.50 -17.31
C LEU A 333 -6.16 -4.73 -17.08
N GLY A 334 -6.59 -5.69 -16.27
CA GLY A 334 -5.94 -6.98 -16.07
C GLY A 334 -5.21 -7.16 -14.74
N ALA A 335 -5.46 -6.30 -13.75
CA ALA A 335 -5.02 -6.58 -12.38
C ALA A 335 -5.98 -7.57 -11.70
N ASP A 336 -5.46 -8.53 -10.94
CA ASP A 336 -6.27 -9.45 -10.11
C ASP A 336 -6.73 -8.77 -8.81
N ALA A 337 -5.96 -7.83 -8.30
CA ALA A 337 -6.31 -6.95 -7.17
C ALA A 337 -5.42 -5.70 -7.17
N VAL A 338 -5.75 -4.74 -6.31
CA VAL A 338 -4.94 -3.53 -6.11
C VAL A 338 -4.36 -3.47 -4.71
N LEU A 339 -3.21 -2.78 -4.56
CA LEU A 339 -2.67 -2.45 -3.25
C LEU A 339 -2.82 -0.95 -2.99
N ILE A 340 -3.30 -0.60 -1.81
CA ILE A 340 -3.43 0.80 -1.38
C ILE A 340 -2.44 1.10 -0.25
N GLY A 341 -1.67 2.17 -0.37
CA GLY A 341 -0.76 2.66 0.67
C GLY A 341 -1.33 3.88 1.39
N ARG A 342 -1.21 5.05 0.76
CA ARG A 342 -1.66 6.33 1.35
C ARG A 342 -3.13 6.32 1.81
N PRO A 343 -4.12 5.74 1.09
CA PRO A 343 -5.50 5.74 1.53
C PRO A 343 -5.70 5.19 2.93
N TYR A 344 -5.17 4.01 3.23
CA TYR A 344 -5.32 3.45 4.56
C TYR A 344 -4.52 4.20 5.63
N LEU A 345 -3.37 4.81 5.26
CA LEU A 345 -2.60 5.65 6.19
C LEU A 345 -3.35 6.92 6.58
N TYR A 346 -4.17 7.48 5.69
CA TYR A 346 -5.04 8.61 6.03
C TYR A 346 -6.08 8.19 7.07
N GLY A 347 -6.74 7.05 6.84
CA GLY A 347 -7.66 6.46 7.82
C GLY A 347 -6.97 6.20 9.16
N LEU A 348 -5.81 5.56 9.13
CA LEU A 348 -5.01 5.26 10.32
C LEU A 348 -4.66 6.54 11.12
N ALA A 349 -4.24 7.60 10.43
CA ALA A 349 -3.87 8.87 11.05
C ALA A 349 -5.04 9.59 11.73
N VAL A 350 -6.25 9.41 11.22
CA VAL A 350 -7.47 10.06 11.72
C VAL A 350 -8.05 9.32 12.92
N ASP A 351 -8.19 7.98 12.83
CA ASP A 351 -8.90 7.19 13.84
C ASP A 351 -8.36 5.75 13.97
N GLY A 352 -7.05 5.57 13.85
CA GLY A 352 -6.43 4.26 14.02
C GLY A 352 -7.07 3.18 13.15
N GLY A 353 -7.32 2.01 13.74
CA GLY A 353 -7.92 0.88 13.04
C GLY A 353 -9.35 1.11 12.55
N ALA A 354 -10.14 1.93 13.25
CA ALA A 354 -11.49 2.29 12.80
C ALA A 354 -11.45 3.14 11.53
N GLY A 355 -10.51 4.09 11.45
CA GLY A 355 -10.30 4.88 10.25
C GLY A 355 -9.82 4.05 9.06
N VAL A 356 -8.97 3.03 9.28
CA VAL A 356 -8.59 2.09 8.21
C VAL A 356 -9.81 1.30 7.71
N GLY A 357 -10.63 0.77 8.63
CA GLY A 357 -11.86 0.07 8.29
C GLY A 357 -12.80 0.95 7.46
N ALA A 358 -13.03 2.20 7.90
CA ALA A 358 -13.89 3.13 7.19
C ALA A 358 -13.41 3.44 5.76
N VAL A 359 -12.10 3.55 5.54
CA VAL A 359 -11.54 3.71 4.19
C VAL A 359 -11.82 2.47 3.33
N LEU A 360 -11.66 1.27 3.88
CA LEU A 360 -11.99 0.02 3.18
C LEU A 360 -13.48 -0.08 2.85
N ASP A 361 -14.37 0.31 3.79
CA ASP A 361 -15.83 0.35 3.59
C ASP A 361 -16.23 1.34 2.48
N ILE A 362 -15.61 2.52 2.44
CA ILE A 362 -15.81 3.51 1.36
C ILE A 362 -15.45 2.89 0.01
N LEU A 363 -14.27 2.31 -0.12
CA LEU A 363 -13.83 1.69 -1.38
C LEU A 363 -14.74 0.53 -1.77
N ALA A 364 -15.15 -0.32 -0.84
CA ALA A 364 -16.08 -1.42 -1.11
C ALA A 364 -17.44 -0.91 -1.61
N ALA A 365 -17.99 0.13 -0.98
CA ALA A 365 -19.24 0.75 -1.39
C ALA A 365 -19.14 1.38 -2.80
N GLU A 366 -18.04 2.08 -3.07
CA GLU A 366 -17.79 2.69 -4.37
C GLU A 366 -17.59 1.65 -5.48
N ILE A 367 -16.88 0.52 -5.21
CA ILE A 367 -16.74 -0.58 -6.17
C ILE A 367 -18.11 -1.19 -6.48
N ARG A 368 -18.92 -1.51 -5.45
CA ARG A 368 -20.28 -2.05 -5.65
C ARG A 368 -21.14 -1.12 -6.48
N SER A 369 -21.16 0.18 -6.13
CA SER A 369 -21.93 1.17 -6.87
C SER A 369 -21.47 1.27 -8.33
N THR A 370 -20.17 1.27 -8.58
CA THR A 370 -19.57 1.33 -9.91
C THR A 370 -19.99 0.13 -10.74
N LEU A 371 -19.82 -1.09 -10.22
CA LEU A 371 -20.23 -2.33 -10.92
C LEU A 371 -21.71 -2.34 -11.23
N THR A 372 -22.56 -1.96 -10.27
CA THR A 372 -24.01 -1.90 -10.45
C THR A 372 -24.38 -0.90 -11.57
N LEU A 373 -23.77 0.29 -11.59
CA LEU A 373 -23.99 1.28 -12.65
C LEU A 373 -23.46 0.84 -14.02
N MET A 374 -22.43 -0.03 -14.03
CA MET A 374 -21.92 -0.65 -15.26
C MET A 374 -22.75 -1.84 -15.71
N GLY A 375 -23.69 -2.32 -14.90
CA GLY A 375 -24.49 -3.51 -15.19
C GLY A 375 -23.68 -4.81 -15.11
N ILE A 376 -22.73 -4.89 -14.17
CA ILE A 376 -21.80 -6.01 -13.94
C ILE A 376 -22.08 -6.59 -12.55
N ALA A 377 -22.24 -7.92 -12.47
CA ALA A 377 -22.60 -8.62 -11.24
C ALA A 377 -21.39 -9.08 -10.42
N SER A 378 -20.18 -9.14 -11.00
CA SER A 378 -18.98 -9.62 -10.32
C SER A 378 -17.73 -8.96 -10.88
N VAL A 379 -16.73 -8.71 -10.01
CA VAL A 379 -15.39 -8.27 -10.47
C VAL A 379 -14.75 -9.25 -11.44
N ALA A 380 -15.12 -10.52 -11.39
CA ALA A 380 -14.63 -11.54 -12.32
C ALA A 380 -15.09 -11.35 -13.78
N GLU A 381 -16.12 -10.54 -14.02
CA GLU A 381 -16.59 -10.20 -15.36
C GLU A 381 -15.86 -9.00 -15.98
N LEU A 382 -15.00 -8.33 -15.21
CA LEU A 382 -14.26 -7.18 -15.68
C LEU A 382 -13.23 -7.58 -16.75
N SER A 383 -13.14 -6.77 -17.78
CA SER A 383 -12.23 -6.98 -18.91
C SER A 383 -12.00 -5.64 -19.63
N PRO A 384 -10.97 -5.50 -20.47
CA PRO A 384 -10.73 -4.25 -21.21
C PRO A 384 -11.89 -3.75 -22.04
N GLN A 385 -12.84 -4.65 -22.45
CA GLN A 385 -14.01 -4.28 -23.24
C GLN A 385 -15.00 -3.37 -22.51
N VAL A 386 -14.97 -3.35 -21.16
CA VAL A 386 -15.83 -2.46 -20.36
C VAL A 386 -15.23 -1.07 -20.19
N LEU A 387 -14.05 -0.83 -20.78
CA LEU A 387 -13.36 0.45 -20.77
C LEU A 387 -13.37 1.10 -22.16
N ARG A 388 -13.15 2.42 -22.15
CA ARG A 388 -12.82 3.23 -23.32
C ARG A 388 -11.71 4.19 -22.93
N ARG A 389 -10.66 4.30 -23.74
CA ARG A 389 -9.63 5.31 -23.55
C ARG A 389 -10.20 6.69 -23.90
N ALA A 390 -9.94 7.70 -23.10
CA ALA A 390 -10.53 9.04 -23.25
C ALA A 390 -10.13 9.74 -24.57
N ASP A 391 -8.96 9.40 -25.11
CA ASP A 391 -8.39 10.00 -26.32
C ASP A 391 -8.57 9.11 -27.58
N ALA A 392 -9.45 8.10 -27.54
CA ALA A 392 -9.70 7.19 -28.65
C ALA A 392 -11.01 7.50 -29.39
#